data_c0b8bdf0331fbc73bca4300914cc9519
#
_entry.id   c0b8bdf0331fbc73bca4300914cc9519
#
_cell.length_a   1.000
_cell.length_b   1.000
_cell.length_c   1.000
_cell.angle_alpha   90.00
_cell.angle_beta   90.00
_cell.angle_gamma   90.00
#
_symmetry.space_group_name_H-M   'P 1'
#
loop_
_entity.id
_entity.type
_entity.pdbx_description
1 polymer ?
#
loop_
_entity_poly.entity_id
_entity_poly.type
_entity_poly.pdbx_seq_one_letter_code
_entity_poly.pdbx_strand_id
1 'polypeptide(L)'
;MKNNNLKNVYDTIAEKYYISRNKHRNDWIHILNEIQKYWKKEISILEFWCWWWRCIKYLNEYIKWIKINYVWIDISNELLKYAKKDNRKEKFICDDICNYIQKAPQENFDFIIWIASFQHIEKEIDRLNLMKNFYRTLKYWWKLIMTNRSFSNRFYKKYQKEIIQSIFKTIYTLGNHKRNDLSIPRKFNWDTLYRFYHIFSIKEIELLCKESWFIINKLTFLDKNWKEISEKKWSNNTILIWEKKL
;
A
#
# COMPACT_ATOMS: atom_id res chain seq x y z
N MET A 1 -16.05 3.38 -8.73
CA MET A 1 -16.61 3.17 -7.39
C MET A 1 -16.28 4.35 -6.49
N LYS A 2 -17.22 4.82 -5.68
CA LYS A 2 -16.99 6.06 -4.93
C LYS A 2 -16.22 5.78 -3.63
N ASN A 3 -14.89 5.90 -3.66
CA ASN A 3 -14.03 5.99 -2.46
C ASN A 3 -14.21 7.34 -1.72
N ASN A 4 -15.40 7.95 -1.86
CA ASN A 4 -15.68 9.27 -1.30
C ASN A 4 -15.49 9.32 0.22
N ASN A 5 -15.81 8.24 0.93
CA ASN A 5 -15.62 8.20 2.39
C ASN A 5 -14.11 8.23 2.73
N LEU A 6 -13.31 7.43 2.05
CA LEU A 6 -11.88 7.35 2.32
C LEU A 6 -11.16 8.65 1.94
N LYS A 7 -11.50 9.24 0.79
CA LYS A 7 -11.01 10.56 0.37
C LYS A 7 -11.29 11.62 1.43
N ASN A 8 -12.56 11.74 1.87
CA ASN A 8 -12.96 12.71 2.87
C ASN A 8 -12.21 12.52 4.20
N VAL A 9 -12.03 11.27 4.63
CA VAL A 9 -11.23 10.97 5.84
C VAL A 9 -9.81 11.50 5.70
N TYR A 10 -9.13 11.23 4.58
CA TYR A 10 -7.74 11.64 4.39
C TYR A 10 -7.59 13.13 4.12
N ASP A 11 -8.52 13.76 3.41
CA ASP A 11 -8.55 15.23 3.26
C ASP A 11 -8.71 15.92 4.63
N THR A 12 -9.63 15.42 5.48
CA THR A 12 -9.86 15.97 6.83
C THR A 12 -8.63 15.86 7.74
N ILE A 13 -7.89 14.76 7.67
CA ILE A 13 -6.76 14.51 8.57
C ILE A 13 -5.41 14.91 7.98
N ALA A 14 -5.36 15.47 6.77
CA ALA A 14 -4.14 15.64 5.98
C ALA A 14 -3.02 16.36 6.76
N GLU A 15 -3.30 17.48 7.42
CA GLU A 15 -2.31 18.24 8.18
C GLU A 15 -1.73 17.45 9.36
N LYS A 16 -2.60 16.92 10.22
CA LYS A 16 -2.14 16.09 11.36
C LYS A 16 -1.42 14.85 10.89
N TYR A 17 -1.83 14.31 9.76
CA TYR A 17 -1.20 13.17 9.15
C TYR A 17 0.21 13.52 8.66
N TYR A 18 0.37 14.65 7.96
CA TYR A 18 1.67 15.19 7.56
C TYR A 18 2.61 15.37 8.75
N ILE A 19 2.18 16.07 9.80
CA ILE A 19 2.98 16.33 11.01
C ILE A 19 3.37 15.01 11.70
N SER A 20 2.40 14.09 11.88
CA SER A 20 2.65 12.82 12.58
C SER A 20 3.62 11.88 11.85
N ARG A 21 3.81 12.08 10.57
CA ARG A 21 4.68 11.27 9.71
C ARG A 21 6.06 11.87 9.51
N ASN A 22 6.33 13.03 10.10
CA ASN A 22 7.67 13.65 10.10
C ASN A 22 8.74 12.86 10.86
N LYS A 23 8.38 11.74 11.50
CA LYS A 23 9.32 10.87 12.20
C LYS A 23 9.97 9.88 11.23
N HIS A 24 11.25 9.64 11.40
CA HIS A 24 12.03 8.64 10.66
C HIS A 24 11.36 7.26 10.72
N ARG A 25 11.20 6.61 9.58
CA ARG A 25 10.72 5.22 9.47
C ARG A 25 11.61 4.48 8.48
N ASN A 26 11.77 3.18 8.69
CA ASN A 26 12.73 2.37 7.94
C ASN A 26 12.09 1.51 6.83
N ASP A 27 10.82 1.72 6.51
CA ASP A 27 10.13 0.94 5.47
C ASP A 27 10.71 1.14 4.07
N TRP A 28 11.28 2.31 3.77
CA TRP A 28 11.99 2.59 2.52
C TRP A 28 13.23 1.72 2.30
N ILE A 29 13.83 1.16 3.36
CA ILE A 29 15.01 0.29 3.27
C ILE A 29 14.72 -0.94 2.39
N HIS A 30 13.53 -1.52 2.52
CA HIS A 30 13.17 -2.69 1.71
C HIS A 30 13.04 -2.34 0.23
N ILE A 31 12.56 -1.13 -0.08
CA ILE A 31 12.46 -0.61 -1.45
C ILE A 31 13.86 -0.35 -2.00
N LEU A 32 14.70 0.34 -1.22
CA LEU A 32 16.09 0.61 -1.55
C LEU A 32 16.85 -0.67 -1.88
N ASN A 33 16.77 -1.67 -1.00
CA ASN A 33 17.44 -2.95 -1.16
C ASN A 33 17.00 -3.70 -2.44
N GLU A 34 15.74 -3.52 -2.87
CA GLU A 34 15.29 -4.10 -4.13
C GLU A 34 15.80 -3.32 -5.34
N ILE A 35 15.77 -2.00 -5.31
CA ILE A 35 16.22 -1.16 -6.42
C ILE A 35 17.73 -1.30 -6.65
N GLN A 36 18.53 -1.38 -5.59
CA GLN A 36 19.98 -1.54 -5.67
C GLN A 36 20.45 -2.84 -6.35
N LYS A 37 19.58 -3.83 -6.49
CA LYS A 37 19.92 -5.07 -7.22
C LYS A 37 20.01 -4.87 -8.74
N TYR A 38 19.56 -3.73 -9.25
CA TYR A 38 19.47 -3.48 -10.68
C TYR A 38 20.51 -2.45 -11.15
N TRP A 39 21.25 -2.81 -12.17
CA TRP A 39 22.29 -1.97 -12.80
C TRP A 39 21.70 -1.18 -13.97
N LYS A 40 20.74 -0.30 -13.70
CA LYS A 40 20.16 0.61 -14.70
C LYS A 40 20.55 2.05 -14.40
N LYS A 41 20.73 2.84 -15.47
CA LYS A 41 20.97 4.30 -15.36
C LYS A 41 19.69 5.08 -15.05
N GLU A 42 18.55 4.52 -15.44
CA GLU A 42 17.24 5.17 -15.31
C GLU A 42 16.15 4.14 -14.99
N ILE A 43 15.28 4.43 -14.05
CA ILE A 43 14.13 3.62 -13.65
C ILE A 43 12.87 4.47 -13.52
N SER A 44 11.72 3.86 -13.80
CA SER A 44 10.39 4.47 -13.63
C SER A 44 9.65 3.81 -12.47
N ILE A 45 9.24 4.60 -11.49
CA ILE A 45 8.54 4.14 -10.28
C ILE A 45 7.15 4.74 -10.23
N LEU A 46 6.14 3.92 -9.96
CA LEU A 46 4.79 4.32 -9.66
C LEU A 46 4.49 4.04 -8.19
N GLU A 47 4.13 5.04 -7.41
CA GLU A 47 3.71 4.88 -6.01
C GLU A 47 2.28 5.34 -5.82
N PHE A 48 1.51 4.53 -5.09
CA PHE A 48 0.12 4.80 -4.78
C PHE A 48 -0.07 5.19 -3.33
N TRP A 49 -1.02 6.14 -3.11
CA TRP A 49 -1.34 6.66 -1.79
C TRP A 49 -0.13 7.27 -1.14
N CYS A 50 0.27 8.40 -1.69
CA CYS A 50 1.55 9.06 -1.50
C CYS A 50 1.76 9.69 -0.11
N TRP A 51 1.17 9.17 0.93
CA TRP A 51 1.47 9.62 2.28
C TRP A 51 2.95 9.44 2.69
N TRP A 52 3.75 8.92 1.72
CA TRP A 52 5.17 8.62 1.86
C TRP A 52 6.07 9.34 0.85
N TRP A 53 5.73 10.59 0.51
CA TRP A 53 6.58 11.46 -0.35
C TRP A 53 8.07 11.48 0.03
N ARG A 54 8.46 10.81 1.12
CA ARG A 54 9.85 10.70 1.58
C ARG A 54 10.59 9.54 0.96
N CYS A 55 9.91 8.54 0.42
CA CYS A 55 10.57 7.41 -0.22
C CYS A 55 11.53 7.93 -1.29
N ILE A 56 11.07 8.81 -2.17
CA ILE A 56 11.92 9.41 -3.20
C ILE A 56 13.09 10.21 -2.63
N LYS A 57 12.90 10.95 -1.53
CA LYS A 57 13.98 11.68 -0.88
C LYS A 57 15.10 10.74 -0.45
N TYR A 58 14.77 9.65 0.23
CA TYR A 58 15.75 8.64 0.62
C TYR A 58 16.34 7.91 -0.59
N LEU A 59 15.54 7.56 -1.59
CA LEU A 59 16.06 6.95 -2.80
C LEU A 59 17.08 7.87 -3.48
N ASN A 60 16.79 9.15 -3.65
CA ASN A 60 17.71 10.13 -4.23
C ASN A 60 18.95 10.36 -3.37
N GLU A 61 18.87 10.21 -2.06
CA GLU A 61 20.01 10.33 -1.15
C GLU A 61 20.95 9.13 -1.26
N TYR A 62 20.39 7.92 -1.32
CA TYR A 62 21.16 6.67 -1.27
C TYR A 62 21.46 6.05 -2.63
N ILE A 63 20.73 6.44 -3.71
CA ILE A 63 20.91 5.91 -5.07
C ILE A 63 21.21 7.06 -6.04
N LYS A 64 22.37 7.71 -5.88
CA LYS A 64 22.75 8.88 -6.68
C LYS A 64 23.10 8.57 -8.13
N TRP A 65 23.39 7.30 -8.45
CA TRP A 65 23.81 6.84 -9.79
C TRP A 65 22.64 6.43 -10.69
N ILE A 66 21.41 6.38 -10.17
CA ILE A 66 20.21 6.04 -10.93
C ILE A 66 19.32 7.27 -11.04
N LYS A 67 18.96 7.66 -12.26
CA LYS A 67 17.90 8.63 -12.48
C LYS A 67 16.54 7.98 -12.22
N ILE A 68 15.76 8.54 -11.31
CA ILE A 68 14.44 8.00 -10.95
C ILE A 68 13.35 8.89 -11.52
N ASN A 69 12.52 8.34 -12.40
CA ASN A 69 11.28 8.97 -12.86
C ASN A 69 10.15 8.52 -11.93
N TYR A 70 9.74 9.39 -11.05
CA TYR A 70 8.77 9.07 -10.02
C TYR A 70 7.40 9.64 -10.34
N VAL A 71 6.35 8.80 -10.28
CA VAL A 71 4.95 9.21 -10.42
C VAL A 71 4.21 8.85 -9.15
N TRP A 72 3.60 9.83 -8.52
CA TRP A 72 2.77 9.65 -7.34
C TRP A 72 1.29 9.85 -7.63
N ILE A 73 0.49 8.94 -7.09
CA ILE A 73 -0.97 9.03 -7.20
C ILE A 73 -1.58 8.94 -5.81
N ASP A 74 -2.46 9.88 -5.52
CA ASP A 74 -3.27 9.85 -4.31
C ASP A 74 -4.67 10.39 -4.61
N ILE A 75 -5.67 9.82 -3.93
CA ILE A 75 -7.05 10.28 -4.04
C ILE A 75 -7.28 11.59 -3.28
N SER A 76 -6.45 11.90 -2.27
CA SER A 76 -6.54 13.08 -1.43
C SER A 76 -5.74 14.25 -2.02
N ASN A 77 -6.45 15.26 -2.48
CA ASN A 77 -5.80 16.49 -2.96
C ASN A 77 -5.06 17.23 -1.83
N GLU A 78 -5.58 17.16 -0.61
CA GLU A 78 -4.95 17.82 0.54
C GLU A 78 -3.60 17.16 0.91
N LEU A 79 -3.51 15.82 0.88
CA LEU A 79 -2.23 15.12 1.06
C LEU A 79 -1.24 15.48 -0.04
N LEU A 80 -1.70 15.57 -1.30
CA LEU A 80 -0.84 15.95 -2.43
C LEU A 80 -0.29 17.37 -2.32
N LYS A 81 -1.00 18.32 -1.71
CA LYS A 81 -0.47 19.67 -1.45
C LYS A 81 0.79 19.61 -0.58
N TYR A 82 0.77 18.81 0.48
CA TYR A 82 1.94 18.61 1.35
C TYR A 82 3.08 17.89 0.63
N ALA A 83 2.76 16.85 -0.15
CA ALA A 83 3.76 16.10 -0.92
C ALA A 83 4.47 17.00 -1.94
N LYS A 84 3.74 17.83 -2.68
CA LYS A 84 4.28 18.80 -3.64
C LYS A 84 5.15 19.88 -2.98
N LYS A 85 4.84 20.29 -1.75
CA LYS A 85 5.63 21.26 -1.01
C LYS A 85 7.05 20.75 -0.79
N ASP A 86 7.21 19.47 -0.48
CA ASP A 86 8.50 18.86 -0.16
C ASP A 86 9.26 18.35 -1.41
N ASN A 87 8.55 18.10 -2.52
CA ASN A 87 9.10 17.45 -3.72
C ASN A 87 8.59 18.10 -5.01
N ARG A 88 8.96 19.37 -5.26
CA ARG A 88 8.42 20.18 -6.36
C ARG A 88 8.71 19.68 -7.77
N LYS A 89 9.75 18.86 -7.93
CA LYS A 89 10.20 18.36 -9.24
C LYS A 89 9.47 17.10 -9.69
N GLU A 90 8.73 16.46 -8.81
CA GLU A 90 8.13 15.16 -9.06
C GLU A 90 6.69 15.28 -9.62
N LYS A 91 6.24 14.24 -10.29
CA LYS A 91 4.89 14.19 -10.87
C LYS A 91 3.87 13.67 -9.86
N PHE A 92 2.91 14.50 -9.50
CA PHE A 92 1.81 14.17 -8.60
C PHE A 92 0.47 14.21 -9.33
N ILE A 93 -0.31 13.15 -9.20
CA ILE A 93 -1.61 12.99 -9.85
C ILE A 93 -2.67 12.76 -8.77
N CYS A 94 -3.72 13.60 -8.77
CA CYS A 94 -4.90 13.39 -7.93
C CYS A 94 -5.91 12.56 -8.69
N ASP A 95 -5.94 11.26 -8.43
CA ASP A 95 -6.89 10.33 -9.07
C ASP A 95 -7.14 9.11 -8.18
N ASP A 96 -8.25 8.41 -8.45
CA ASP A 96 -8.46 7.07 -7.92
C ASP A 96 -7.52 6.08 -8.62
N ILE A 97 -6.87 5.24 -7.84
CA ILE A 97 -5.92 4.26 -8.37
C ILE A 97 -6.53 3.34 -9.41
N CYS A 98 -7.78 2.90 -9.19
CA CYS A 98 -8.47 2.01 -10.14
C CYS A 98 -8.64 2.68 -11.50
N ASN A 99 -8.97 3.98 -11.51
CA ASN A 99 -9.12 4.75 -12.75
C ASN A 99 -7.79 4.97 -13.45
N TYR A 100 -6.77 5.38 -12.69
CA TYR A 100 -5.45 5.68 -13.27
C TYR A 100 -4.81 4.44 -13.88
N ILE A 101 -4.75 3.34 -13.16
CA ILE A 101 -4.02 2.16 -13.60
C ILE A 101 -4.64 1.48 -14.82
N GLN A 102 -5.96 1.59 -14.99
CA GLN A 102 -6.65 1.09 -16.19
C GLN A 102 -6.19 1.81 -17.46
N LYS A 103 -5.89 3.11 -17.35
CA LYS A 103 -5.47 3.97 -18.47
C LYS A 103 -3.95 4.02 -18.65
N ALA A 104 -3.19 3.55 -17.67
CA ALA A 104 -1.73 3.55 -17.74
C ALA A 104 -1.24 2.65 -18.88
N PRO A 105 -0.17 3.05 -19.61
CA PRO A 105 0.41 2.23 -20.68
C PRO A 105 0.89 0.87 -20.16
N GLN A 106 0.96 -0.10 -21.06
CA GLN A 106 1.59 -1.38 -20.79
C GLN A 106 3.10 -1.20 -20.62
N GLU A 107 3.71 -2.04 -19.78
CA GLU A 107 5.18 -2.11 -19.61
C GLU A 107 5.86 -0.75 -19.42
N ASN A 108 5.24 0.11 -18.62
CA ASN A 108 5.69 1.48 -18.41
C ASN A 108 6.57 1.66 -17.16
N PHE A 109 6.36 0.84 -16.14
CA PHE A 109 7.03 0.99 -14.86
C PHE A 109 8.01 -0.15 -14.59
N ASP A 110 9.17 0.20 -14.00
CA ASP A 110 10.15 -0.74 -13.48
C ASP A 110 9.74 -1.21 -12.07
N PHE A 111 9.18 -0.32 -11.26
CA PHE A 111 8.65 -0.66 -9.95
C PHE A 111 7.26 -0.06 -9.74
N ILE A 112 6.41 -0.82 -9.08
CA ILE A 112 5.17 -0.32 -8.47
C ILE A 112 5.30 -0.48 -6.96
N ILE A 113 5.03 0.59 -6.20
CA ILE A 113 5.17 0.63 -4.75
C ILE A 113 3.83 0.93 -4.12
N TRP A 114 3.40 0.08 -3.19
CA TRP A 114 2.15 0.27 -2.46
C TRP A 114 2.30 -0.06 -0.98
N ILE A 115 2.51 0.93 -0.16
CA ILE A 115 2.83 0.76 1.25
C ILE A 115 1.61 0.95 2.15
N ALA A 116 1.20 -0.12 2.85
CA ALA A 116 0.18 -0.14 3.91
C ALA A 116 -1.17 0.49 3.54
N SER A 117 -1.62 0.30 2.30
CA SER A 117 -2.88 0.89 1.82
C SER A 117 -3.74 -0.02 0.94
N PHE A 118 -3.22 -1.09 0.35
CA PHE A 118 -3.99 -2.05 -0.44
C PHE A 118 -5.16 -2.68 0.35
N GLN A 119 -5.00 -2.80 1.65
CA GLN A 119 -6.03 -3.25 2.58
C GLN A 119 -7.29 -2.38 2.61
N HIS A 120 -7.29 -1.19 2.02
CA HIS A 120 -8.45 -0.31 1.94
C HIS A 120 -9.34 -0.56 0.72
N ILE A 121 -8.93 -1.45 -0.18
CA ILE A 121 -9.77 -1.83 -1.34
C ILE A 121 -10.84 -2.81 -0.87
N GLU A 122 -12.10 -2.38 -0.91
CA GLU A 122 -13.21 -3.11 -0.30
C GLU A 122 -13.56 -4.39 -1.05
N LYS A 123 -13.74 -4.31 -2.38
CA LYS A 123 -14.21 -5.45 -3.16
C LYS A 123 -13.08 -6.34 -3.64
N GLU A 124 -13.27 -7.63 -3.53
CA GLU A 124 -12.33 -8.65 -3.99
C GLU A 124 -12.05 -8.54 -5.48
N ILE A 125 -13.09 -8.33 -6.27
CA ILE A 125 -12.94 -8.16 -7.72
C ILE A 125 -12.10 -6.92 -8.08
N ASP A 126 -12.22 -5.83 -7.31
CA ASP A 126 -11.41 -4.63 -7.53
C ASP A 126 -9.94 -4.89 -7.15
N ARG A 127 -9.69 -5.67 -6.08
CA ARG A 127 -8.34 -6.11 -5.72
C ARG A 127 -7.70 -6.94 -6.83
N LEU A 128 -8.42 -7.91 -7.38
CA LEU A 128 -7.92 -8.73 -8.47
C LEU A 128 -7.68 -7.91 -9.75
N ASN A 129 -8.62 -7.05 -10.11
CA ASN A 129 -8.50 -6.18 -11.29
C ASN A 129 -7.31 -5.23 -11.17
N LEU A 130 -7.08 -4.67 -9.98
CA LEU A 130 -5.89 -3.85 -9.70
C LEU A 130 -4.60 -4.64 -9.90
N MET A 131 -4.52 -5.85 -9.35
CA MET A 131 -3.34 -6.69 -9.49
C MET A 131 -3.06 -7.07 -10.95
N LYS A 132 -4.09 -7.41 -11.73
CA LYS A 132 -3.96 -7.66 -13.18
C LYS A 132 -3.48 -6.42 -13.94
N ASN A 133 -3.98 -5.24 -13.58
CA ASN A 133 -3.51 -3.99 -14.19
C ASN A 133 -2.07 -3.65 -13.78
N PHE A 134 -1.65 -3.94 -12.53
CA PHE A 134 -0.24 -3.80 -12.15
C PHE A 134 0.65 -4.73 -12.96
N TYR A 135 0.23 -5.98 -13.13
CA TYR A 135 0.96 -6.91 -14.00
C TYR A 135 1.10 -6.38 -15.42
N ARG A 136 0.02 -5.86 -16.00
CA ARG A 136 0.02 -5.26 -17.34
C ARG A 136 0.97 -4.07 -17.45
N THR A 137 1.00 -3.18 -16.46
CA THR A 137 1.77 -1.93 -16.49
C THR A 137 3.21 -2.05 -16.04
N LEU A 138 3.57 -3.11 -15.32
CA LEU A 138 4.97 -3.45 -15.04
C LEU A 138 5.66 -3.99 -16.29
N LYS A 139 6.92 -3.62 -16.47
CA LYS A 139 7.82 -4.26 -17.44
C LYS A 139 8.17 -5.68 -16.97
N TYR A 140 8.57 -6.56 -17.88
CA TYR A 140 9.04 -7.91 -17.53
C TYR A 140 10.28 -7.85 -16.63
N TRP A 141 10.36 -8.78 -15.68
CA TRP A 141 11.44 -8.92 -14.68
C TRP A 141 11.48 -7.82 -13.62
N TRP A 142 10.41 -6.98 -13.58
CA TRP A 142 10.29 -5.90 -12.60
C TRP A 142 9.27 -6.21 -11.53
N LYS A 143 9.21 -5.37 -10.50
CA LYS A 143 8.59 -5.76 -9.23
C LYS A 143 7.49 -4.84 -8.76
N LEU A 144 6.47 -5.46 -8.20
CA LEU A 144 5.52 -4.82 -7.30
C LEU A 144 5.99 -5.05 -5.85
N ILE A 145 6.22 -3.97 -5.11
CA ILE A 145 6.58 -3.99 -3.68
C ILE A 145 5.38 -3.48 -2.90
N MET A 146 4.84 -4.33 -2.05
CA MET A 146 3.63 -4.03 -1.29
C MET A 146 3.81 -4.37 0.18
N THR A 147 3.22 -3.55 1.06
CA THR A 147 3.05 -3.94 2.46
C THR A 147 1.60 -3.88 2.86
N ASN A 148 1.16 -4.84 3.66
CA ASN A 148 -0.19 -4.91 4.20
C ASN A 148 -0.15 -5.09 5.72
N ARG A 149 -1.25 -4.71 6.38
CA ARG A 149 -1.39 -4.92 7.81
C ARG A 149 -1.46 -6.41 8.13
N SER A 150 -0.64 -6.87 9.08
CA SER A 150 -0.67 -8.25 9.56
C SER A 150 -1.71 -8.45 10.65
N PHE A 151 -2.36 -9.62 10.63
CA PHE A 151 -3.19 -10.09 11.74
C PHE A 151 -2.28 -10.70 12.81
N SER A 152 -1.81 -9.87 13.74
CA SER A 152 -0.90 -10.24 14.81
C SER A 152 -1.58 -10.16 16.18
N ASN A 153 -0.94 -10.71 17.22
CA ASN A 153 -1.44 -10.60 18.59
C ASN A 153 -1.64 -9.14 19.03
N ARG A 154 -0.74 -8.25 18.61
CA ARG A 154 -0.86 -6.81 18.89
C ARG A 154 -2.05 -6.20 18.19
N PHE A 155 -2.28 -6.57 16.92
CA PHE A 155 -3.43 -6.11 16.16
C PHE A 155 -4.72 -6.62 16.81
N TYR A 156 -4.78 -7.92 17.12
CA TYR A 156 -5.92 -8.53 17.79
C TYR A 156 -6.25 -7.83 19.12
N LYS A 157 -5.27 -7.69 20.03
CA LYS A 157 -5.48 -7.01 21.32
C LYS A 157 -6.00 -5.59 21.16
N LYS A 158 -5.55 -4.86 20.13
CA LYS A 158 -5.94 -3.47 19.90
C LYS A 158 -7.35 -3.33 19.33
N TYR A 159 -7.80 -4.28 18.50
CA TYR A 159 -9.04 -4.18 17.72
C TYR A 159 -9.99 -5.34 17.98
N GLN A 160 -10.00 -5.88 19.20
CA GLN A 160 -10.87 -7.00 19.60
C GLN A 160 -12.35 -6.71 19.33
N LYS A 161 -12.82 -5.52 19.67
CA LYS A 161 -14.21 -5.11 19.47
C LYS A 161 -14.60 -5.15 17.99
N GLU A 162 -13.78 -4.56 17.13
CA GLU A 162 -14.02 -4.50 15.69
C GLU A 162 -13.96 -5.89 15.04
N ILE A 163 -13.08 -6.75 15.53
CA ILE A 163 -12.96 -8.15 15.07
C ILE A 163 -14.22 -8.94 15.44
N ILE A 164 -14.64 -8.86 16.70
CA ILE A 164 -15.87 -9.53 17.17
C ILE A 164 -17.08 -9.04 16.40
N GLN A 165 -17.23 -7.73 16.22
CA GLN A 165 -18.31 -7.15 15.42
C GLN A 165 -18.30 -7.67 13.98
N SER A 166 -17.14 -7.80 13.36
CA SER A 166 -17.02 -8.34 12.00
C SER A 166 -17.43 -9.82 11.93
N ILE A 167 -17.06 -10.64 12.92
CA ILE A 167 -17.48 -12.04 13.01
C ILE A 167 -19.01 -12.15 13.10
N PHE A 168 -19.64 -11.40 14.01
CA PHE A 168 -21.10 -11.38 14.12
C PHE A 168 -21.78 -10.92 12.83
N LYS A 169 -21.23 -9.88 12.19
CA LYS A 169 -21.74 -9.41 10.91
C LYS A 169 -21.62 -10.47 9.82
N THR A 170 -20.54 -11.23 9.78
CA THR A 170 -20.37 -12.33 8.83
C THR A 170 -21.44 -13.41 8.99
N ILE A 171 -21.75 -13.76 10.25
CA ILE A 171 -22.80 -14.74 10.58
C ILE A 171 -24.17 -14.20 10.18
N TYR A 172 -24.49 -12.98 10.60
CA TYR A 172 -25.78 -12.35 10.35
C TYR A 172 -26.06 -12.13 8.85
N THR A 173 -25.04 -11.84 8.06
CA THR A 173 -25.15 -11.63 6.60
C THR A 173 -24.98 -12.92 5.78
N LEU A 174 -25.00 -14.09 6.41
CA LEU A 174 -24.81 -15.41 5.77
C LEU A 174 -23.54 -15.44 4.87
N GLY A 175 -22.46 -14.80 5.34
CA GLY A 175 -21.18 -14.77 4.63
C GLY A 175 -21.02 -13.68 3.56
N ASN A 176 -22.04 -12.85 3.30
CA ASN A 176 -21.91 -11.71 2.39
C ASN A 176 -20.90 -10.66 2.89
N HIS A 177 -20.70 -10.57 4.21
CA HIS A 177 -19.60 -9.83 4.83
C HIS A 177 -18.47 -10.79 5.21
N LYS A 178 -17.23 -10.47 4.86
CA LYS A 178 -16.08 -11.32 5.22
C LYS A 178 -15.57 -10.97 6.63
N ARG A 179 -15.27 -11.99 7.45
CA ARG A 179 -14.74 -11.81 8.82
C ARG A 179 -13.44 -11.00 8.89
N ASN A 180 -12.70 -10.93 7.78
CA ASN A 180 -11.46 -10.17 7.65
C ASN A 180 -11.69 -8.70 7.26
N ASP A 181 -12.94 -8.31 7.01
CA ASP A 181 -13.33 -6.95 6.66
C ASP A 181 -13.70 -6.19 7.92
N LEU A 182 -12.87 -5.24 8.30
CA LEU A 182 -12.96 -4.52 9.56
C LEU A 182 -13.22 -3.03 9.34
N SER A 183 -13.99 -2.43 10.22
CA SER A 183 -14.16 -0.98 10.30
C SER A 183 -13.27 -0.44 11.42
N ILE A 184 -12.10 0.07 11.06
CA ILE A 184 -11.07 0.49 12.02
C ILE A 184 -11.22 1.95 12.40
N PRO A 185 -11.46 2.26 13.69
CA PRO A 185 -11.61 3.62 14.16
C PRO A 185 -10.30 4.40 14.15
N ARG A 186 -10.38 5.68 13.85
CA ARG A 186 -9.32 6.67 14.01
C ARG A 186 -9.86 7.91 14.69
N LYS A 187 -9.38 8.20 15.87
CA LYS A 187 -9.72 9.44 16.59
C LYS A 187 -9.13 10.65 15.87
N PHE A 188 -9.97 11.65 15.63
CA PHE A 188 -9.60 12.92 15.05
C PHE A 188 -10.37 14.04 15.75
N ASN A 189 -9.70 14.86 16.55
CA ASN A 189 -10.31 15.82 17.46
C ASN A 189 -11.32 15.12 18.39
N TRP A 190 -12.58 15.56 18.39
CA TRP A 190 -13.71 14.98 19.15
C TRP A 190 -14.40 13.86 18.40
N ASP A 191 -14.09 13.65 17.10
CA ASP A 191 -14.73 12.69 16.22
C ASP A 191 -13.99 11.37 16.14
N THR A 192 -14.71 10.33 15.74
CA THR A 192 -14.13 9.05 15.38
C THR A 192 -14.45 8.75 13.92
N LEU A 193 -13.43 8.78 13.08
CA LEU A 193 -13.51 8.42 11.67
C LEU A 193 -13.27 6.92 11.52
N TYR A 194 -14.02 6.26 10.65
CA TYR A 194 -13.90 4.83 10.41
C TYR A 194 -13.30 4.58 9.04
N ARG A 195 -12.36 3.63 8.95
CA ARG A 195 -11.72 3.22 7.71
C ARG A 195 -11.90 1.74 7.50
N PHE A 196 -12.26 1.37 6.30
CA PHE A 196 -12.30 -0.03 5.89
C PHE A 196 -10.90 -0.63 5.87
N TYR A 197 -10.76 -1.84 6.40
CA TYR A 197 -9.57 -2.67 6.34
C TYR A 197 -9.94 -4.10 5.99
N HIS A 198 -9.31 -4.63 4.95
CA HIS A 198 -9.28 -6.06 4.70
C HIS A 198 -7.97 -6.64 5.20
N ILE A 199 -8.02 -7.61 6.11
CA ILE A 199 -6.82 -8.25 6.66
C ILE A 199 -6.54 -9.53 5.91
N PHE A 200 -5.54 -9.51 5.06
CA PHE A 200 -5.19 -10.63 4.19
C PHE A 200 -4.65 -11.83 4.98
N SER A 201 -5.14 -13.01 4.64
CA SER A 201 -4.47 -14.27 4.98
C SER A 201 -3.36 -14.57 3.96
N ILE A 202 -2.41 -15.42 4.32
CA ILE A 202 -1.36 -15.86 3.39
C ILE A 202 -1.97 -16.56 2.17
N LYS A 203 -2.97 -17.42 2.38
CA LYS A 203 -3.66 -18.12 1.29
C LYS A 203 -4.34 -17.17 0.31
N GLU A 204 -4.96 -16.09 0.80
CA GLU A 204 -5.55 -15.07 -0.09
C GLU A 204 -4.48 -14.33 -0.90
N ILE A 205 -3.34 -14.03 -0.29
CA ILE A 205 -2.20 -13.41 -0.98
C ILE A 205 -1.67 -14.32 -2.08
N GLU A 206 -1.49 -15.61 -1.78
CA GLU A 206 -1.01 -16.61 -2.75
C GLU A 206 -2.00 -16.78 -3.91
N LEU A 207 -3.31 -16.85 -3.61
CA LEU A 207 -4.35 -16.94 -4.62
C LEU A 207 -4.37 -15.69 -5.51
N LEU A 208 -4.36 -14.51 -4.90
CA LEU A 208 -4.34 -13.24 -5.62
C LEU A 208 -3.11 -13.11 -6.53
N CYS A 209 -1.95 -13.57 -6.07
CA CYS A 209 -0.73 -13.63 -6.85
C CYS A 209 -0.90 -14.54 -8.08
N LYS A 210 -1.39 -15.77 -7.87
CA LYS A 210 -1.62 -16.75 -8.94
C LYS A 210 -2.61 -16.22 -9.99
N GLU A 211 -3.74 -15.67 -9.54
CA GLU A 211 -4.81 -15.18 -10.43
C GLU A 211 -4.42 -13.91 -11.20
N SER A 212 -3.40 -13.19 -10.74
CA SER A 212 -2.86 -11.99 -11.39
C SER A 212 -1.53 -12.23 -12.10
N TRP A 213 -1.12 -13.50 -12.27
CA TRP A 213 0.08 -13.99 -13.00
C TRP A 213 1.42 -13.55 -12.41
N PHE A 214 1.44 -13.00 -11.22
CA PHE A 214 2.68 -12.68 -10.52
C PHE A 214 3.36 -13.91 -9.94
N ILE A 215 4.66 -13.80 -9.72
CA ILE A 215 5.45 -14.75 -8.92
C ILE A 215 5.86 -14.07 -7.62
N ILE A 216 5.67 -14.77 -6.49
CA ILE A 216 6.10 -14.27 -5.18
C ILE A 216 7.60 -14.50 -5.03
N ASN A 217 8.38 -13.40 -5.05
CA ASN A 217 9.82 -13.46 -4.75
C ASN A 217 10.09 -13.40 -3.26
N LYS A 218 9.25 -12.67 -2.52
CA LYS A 218 9.39 -12.53 -1.08
C LYS A 218 8.03 -12.33 -0.43
N LEU A 219 7.80 -13.06 0.65
CA LEU A 219 6.71 -12.85 1.58
C LEU A 219 7.28 -13.04 2.98
N THR A 220 7.32 -11.97 3.77
CA THR A 220 7.80 -12.03 5.16
C THR A 220 7.07 -11.03 6.05
N PHE A 221 7.32 -11.11 7.34
CA PHE A 221 6.67 -10.26 8.33
C PHE A 221 7.62 -9.17 8.81
N LEU A 222 7.06 -8.00 9.12
CA LEU A 222 7.79 -6.85 9.62
C LEU A 222 7.29 -6.47 11.03
N ASP A 223 8.20 -6.20 11.94
CA ASP A 223 7.89 -5.69 13.27
C ASP A 223 7.48 -4.19 13.24
N LYS A 224 7.34 -3.57 14.41
CA LYS A 224 7.02 -2.14 14.54
C LYS A 224 8.11 -1.20 14.01
N ASN A 225 9.34 -1.68 13.93
CA ASN A 225 10.52 -0.94 13.46
C ASN A 225 10.87 -1.26 12.00
N TRP A 226 9.98 -2.00 11.29
CA TRP A 226 10.17 -2.45 9.91
C TRP A 226 11.30 -3.45 9.71
N LYS A 227 11.74 -4.12 10.76
CA LYS A 227 12.69 -5.22 10.68
C LYS A 227 11.94 -6.52 10.34
N GLU A 228 12.57 -7.34 9.52
CA GLU A 228 12.05 -8.67 9.18
C GLU A 228 12.08 -9.60 10.38
N ILE A 229 10.99 -10.34 10.54
CA ILE A 229 10.82 -11.34 11.60
C ILE A 229 10.14 -12.59 11.04
N SER A 230 10.45 -13.75 11.60
CA SER A 230 9.86 -15.03 11.18
C SER A 230 8.44 -15.24 11.70
N GLU A 231 8.11 -14.66 12.85
CA GLU A 231 6.86 -14.95 13.54
C GLU A 231 5.78 -13.89 13.30
N LYS A 232 4.69 -14.31 12.64
CA LYS A 232 3.51 -13.48 12.38
C LYS A 232 2.92 -12.84 13.65
N LYS A 233 2.92 -13.55 14.78
CA LYS A 233 2.30 -13.10 16.04
C LYS A 233 2.86 -11.76 16.55
N TRP A 234 4.13 -11.45 16.24
CA TRP A 234 4.80 -10.23 16.66
C TRP A 234 4.85 -9.14 15.58
N SER A 235 4.34 -9.45 14.39
CA SER A 235 4.42 -8.55 13.25
C SER A 235 3.48 -7.34 13.37
N ASN A 236 3.82 -6.31 12.63
CA ASN A 236 2.95 -5.16 12.36
C ASN A 236 2.40 -5.19 10.94
N ASN A 237 3.26 -5.55 10.00
CA ASN A 237 2.93 -5.60 8.58
C ASN A 237 3.51 -6.87 7.95
N THR A 238 2.99 -7.23 6.80
CA THR A 238 3.58 -8.20 5.87
C THR A 238 4.18 -7.42 4.74
N ILE A 239 5.39 -7.78 4.29
CA ILE A 239 5.96 -7.28 3.03
C ILE A 239 5.88 -8.36 1.97
N LEU A 240 5.55 -7.94 0.78
CA LEU A 240 5.35 -8.73 -0.42
C LEU A 240 6.17 -8.12 -1.54
N ILE A 241 6.99 -8.94 -2.19
CA ILE A 241 7.71 -8.55 -3.38
C ILE A 241 7.32 -9.55 -4.47
N TRP A 242 6.63 -9.06 -5.47
CA TRP A 242 6.09 -9.83 -6.58
C TRP A 242 6.78 -9.42 -7.86
N GLU A 243 7.02 -10.37 -8.73
CA GLU A 243 7.73 -10.18 -9.98
C GLU A 243 6.86 -10.57 -11.16
N LYS A 244 6.90 -9.75 -12.22
CA LYS A 244 6.37 -10.10 -13.52
C LYS A 244 7.43 -10.89 -14.29
N LYS A 245 7.12 -12.14 -14.63
CA LYS A 245 7.93 -12.97 -15.54
C LYS A 245 7.22 -13.17 -16.88
N LEU A 246 7.99 -13.60 -17.88
CA LEU A 246 7.48 -14.03 -19.17
C LEU A 246 6.58 -15.24 -19.02
#